data_2df4170c00fb5e14482134a5c5ea249f
#
_entry.id   2df4170c00fb5e14482134a5c5ea249f
#
_cell.length_a   1.000
_cell.length_b   1.000
_cell.length_c   1.000
_cell.angle_alpha   90.00
_cell.angle_beta   90.00
_cell.angle_gamma   90.00
#
_symmetry.space_group_name_H-M   'P 1'
#
loop_
_entity.id
_entity.type
_entity.pdbx_description
1 polymer ?
#
loop_
_entity_poly.entity_id
_entity_poly.type
_entity_poly.pdbx_seq_one_letter_code
_entity_poly.pdbx_strand_id
1 'polypeptide(L)'
;PVIDVNELKSLGLIENVKLGGKISVLLERIEDKNGEVVVSASKALKIKGWDKLVESYEKNEPIIGKITSKCKGGVIVEHMDTGSLMFCPGSQISDKPLKDISHLMNEPQKFALIKLDKIRGNACVSRRQIISSNKKEDKAKIIEKYKVGDVIKNAIVKGYSSFGCFFDVNSELDVLVHLQEISYSRVNHPE
;
A
#
# COMPACT_ATOMS: atom_id res chain seq x y z
N PRO A 1 25.46 21.05 -22.06
CA PRO A 1 24.12 20.51 -21.79
C PRO A 1 23.25 21.58 -21.14
N VAL A 2 22.04 21.74 -21.62
CA VAL A 2 21.08 22.73 -21.13
C VAL A 2 19.90 21.99 -20.48
N ILE A 3 19.47 22.45 -19.31
CA ILE A 3 18.28 21.96 -18.60
C ILE A 3 17.26 23.10 -18.55
N ASP A 4 15.97 22.80 -18.74
CA ASP A 4 14.91 23.77 -18.61
C ASP A 4 14.76 24.21 -17.14
N VAL A 5 14.79 25.52 -16.92
CA VAL A 5 14.63 26.12 -15.56
C VAL A 5 13.26 25.76 -14.95
N ASN A 6 12.22 25.64 -15.77
CA ASN A 6 10.89 25.25 -15.30
C ASN A 6 10.88 23.81 -14.76
N GLU A 7 11.67 22.91 -15.33
CA GLU A 7 11.83 21.55 -14.83
C GLU A 7 12.50 21.55 -13.44
N LEU A 8 13.55 22.32 -13.25
CA LEU A 8 14.21 22.46 -11.95
C LEU A 8 13.30 23.09 -10.89
N LYS A 9 12.43 24.05 -11.28
CA LYS A 9 11.41 24.64 -10.40
C LYS A 9 10.41 23.60 -9.94
N SER A 10 9.88 22.80 -10.85
CA SER A 10 8.87 21.78 -10.55
C SER A 10 9.38 20.68 -9.62
N LEU A 11 10.69 20.43 -9.64
CA LEU A 11 11.36 19.42 -8.80
C LEU A 11 11.85 19.98 -7.44
N GLY A 12 11.67 21.28 -7.17
CA GLY A 12 12.18 21.93 -5.95
C GLY A 12 13.71 21.91 -5.82
N LEU A 13 14.43 21.64 -6.91
CA LEU A 13 15.89 21.49 -6.92
C LEU A 13 16.64 22.81 -7.05
N ILE A 14 15.94 23.91 -7.26
CA ILE A 14 16.60 25.23 -7.49
C ILE A 14 17.48 25.63 -6.31
N GLU A 15 17.05 25.39 -5.10
CA GLU A 15 17.82 25.73 -3.90
C GLU A 15 19.08 24.87 -3.75
N ASN A 16 19.11 23.70 -4.35
CA ASN A 16 20.22 22.75 -4.30
C ASN A 16 21.22 22.92 -5.47
N VAL A 17 20.85 23.71 -6.48
CA VAL A 17 21.72 23.98 -7.64
C VAL A 17 22.68 25.12 -7.30
N LYS A 18 23.86 24.78 -6.78
CA LYS A 18 24.98 25.71 -6.56
C LYS A 18 26.04 25.51 -7.64
N LEU A 19 26.78 26.59 -7.99
CA LEU A 19 27.94 26.49 -8.89
C LEU A 19 28.91 25.43 -8.34
N GLY A 20 29.26 24.44 -9.19
CA GLY A 20 30.07 23.29 -8.79
C GLY A 20 29.33 22.11 -8.22
N GLY A 21 27.99 22.18 -8.03
CA GLY A 21 27.15 21.07 -7.57
C GLY A 21 26.99 19.97 -8.62
N LYS A 22 26.88 18.72 -8.19
CA LYS A 22 26.63 17.56 -9.07
C LYS A 22 25.14 17.21 -9.09
N ILE A 23 24.54 17.20 -10.27
CA ILE A 23 23.14 16.79 -10.49
C ILE A 23 23.15 15.60 -11.43
N SER A 24 22.31 14.59 -11.11
CA SER A 24 22.08 13.47 -12.00
C SER A 24 21.09 13.85 -13.08
N VAL A 25 21.46 13.69 -14.32
CA VAL A 25 20.65 14.02 -15.49
C VAL A 25 20.64 12.85 -16.47
N LEU A 26 19.54 12.68 -17.18
CA LEU A 26 19.42 11.75 -18.28
C LEU A 26 19.66 12.50 -19.60
N LEU A 27 20.52 11.95 -20.44
CA LEU A 27 20.74 12.47 -21.79
C LEU A 27 19.53 12.07 -22.67
N GLU A 28 18.80 13.07 -23.17
CA GLU A 28 17.64 12.84 -24.05
C GLU A 28 18.05 12.84 -25.51
N ARG A 29 18.84 13.83 -25.91
CA ARG A 29 19.32 14.01 -27.28
C ARG A 29 20.73 14.59 -27.27
N ILE A 30 21.57 14.10 -28.20
CA ILE A 30 22.94 14.53 -28.34
C ILE A 30 23.02 15.87 -29.07
N GLU A 31 22.09 16.14 -30.00
CA GLU A 31 22.01 17.39 -30.75
C GLU A 31 20.54 17.81 -30.90
N ASP A 32 20.22 19.04 -30.52
CA ASP A 32 19.00 19.73 -30.88
C ASP A 32 19.24 20.59 -32.13
N LYS A 33 18.19 21.22 -32.65
CA LYS A 33 18.24 22.13 -33.83
C LYS A 33 19.30 23.22 -33.70
N ASN A 34 19.74 23.50 -32.49
CA ASN A 34 20.79 24.51 -32.18
C ASN A 34 22.15 23.88 -31.87
N GLY A 35 22.34 22.56 -32.04
CA GLY A 35 23.63 21.88 -31.73
C GLY A 35 23.86 21.68 -30.21
N GLU A 36 22.86 21.85 -29.39
CA GLU A 36 23.00 21.72 -27.93
C GLU A 36 22.55 20.35 -27.43
N VAL A 37 23.23 19.87 -26.37
CA VAL A 37 22.90 18.61 -25.70
C VAL A 37 21.74 18.86 -24.74
N VAL A 38 20.60 18.18 -24.99
CA VAL A 38 19.42 18.27 -24.14
C VAL A 38 19.44 17.15 -23.09
N VAL A 39 19.31 17.53 -21.83
CA VAL A 39 19.30 16.62 -20.68
C VAL A 39 18.08 16.90 -19.78
N SER A 40 17.56 15.86 -19.15
CA SER A 40 16.42 15.96 -18.24
C SER A 40 16.79 15.43 -16.86
N ALA A 41 16.52 16.23 -15.83
CA ALA A 41 16.67 15.84 -14.43
C ALA A 41 15.48 15.03 -13.93
N SER A 42 14.26 15.35 -14.39
CA SER A 42 13.05 14.64 -13.99
C SER A 42 13.04 13.18 -14.45
N LYS A 43 13.50 12.91 -15.66
CA LYS A 43 13.64 11.54 -16.17
C LYS A 43 14.73 10.77 -15.44
N ALA A 44 15.84 11.41 -15.08
CA ALA A 44 16.89 10.78 -14.28
C ALA A 44 16.39 10.39 -12.87
N LEU A 45 15.60 11.26 -12.23
CA LEU A 45 14.98 10.97 -10.93
C LEU A 45 13.96 9.84 -11.02
N LYS A 46 13.14 9.81 -12.08
CA LYS A 46 12.21 8.71 -12.32
C LYS A 46 12.92 7.36 -12.46
N ILE A 47 14.01 7.29 -13.21
CA ILE A 47 14.79 6.05 -13.37
C ILE A 47 15.37 5.60 -12.03
N LYS A 48 16.02 6.51 -11.30
CA LYS A 48 16.54 6.20 -9.96
C LYS A 48 15.42 5.79 -8.99
N GLY A 49 14.25 6.43 -9.13
CA GLY A 49 13.07 6.06 -8.35
C GLY A 49 12.60 4.64 -8.66
N TRP A 50 12.66 4.22 -9.92
CA TRP A 50 12.34 2.87 -10.33
C TRP A 50 13.30 1.83 -9.74
N ASP A 51 14.59 2.11 -9.70
CA ASP A 51 15.58 1.20 -9.10
C ASP A 51 15.30 0.99 -7.61
N LYS A 52 14.94 2.03 -6.88
CA LYS A 52 14.48 1.92 -5.48
C LYS A 52 13.19 1.10 -5.32
N LEU A 53 12.22 1.28 -6.22
CA LEU A 53 10.99 0.49 -6.20
C LEU A 53 11.25 -0.99 -6.48
N VAL A 54 12.21 -1.30 -7.37
CA VAL A 54 12.64 -2.68 -7.63
C VAL A 54 13.27 -3.29 -6.39
N GLU A 55 14.16 -2.56 -5.72
CA GLU A 55 14.80 -3.01 -4.50
C GLU A 55 13.77 -3.26 -3.37
N SER A 56 12.81 -2.34 -3.19
CA SER A 56 11.71 -2.51 -2.24
C SER A 56 10.82 -3.70 -2.58
N TYR A 57 10.60 -3.97 -3.88
CA TYR A 57 9.84 -5.12 -4.34
C TYR A 57 10.54 -6.44 -4.02
N GLU A 58 11.86 -6.54 -4.26
CA GLU A 58 12.65 -7.72 -3.97
C GLU A 58 12.73 -8.01 -2.46
N LYS A 59 12.80 -6.96 -1.64
CA LYS A 59 12.81 -7.06 -0.18
C LYS A 59 11.41 -7.22 0.45
N ASN A 60 10.34 -7.12 -0.34
CA ASN A 60 8.95 -7.05 0.13
C ASN A 60 8.70 -5.93 1.17
N GLU A 61 9.43 -4.85 1.06
CA GLU A 61 9.26 -3.70 1.96
C GLU A 61 8.05 -2.86 1.57
N PRO A 62 7.25 -2.39 2.55
CA PRO A 62 6.14 -1.49 2.28
C PRO A 62 6.67 -0.12 1.86
N ILE A 63 6.09 0.43 0.81
CA ILE A 63 6.39 1.76 0.31
C ILE A 63 5.38 2.78 0.83
N ILE A 64 5.82 4.03 0.97
CA ILE A 64 4.96 5.15 1.35
C ILE A 64 4.54 5.88 0.09
N GLY A 65 3.24 5.99 -0.10
CA GLY A 65 2.65 6.68 -1.25
C GLY A 65 1.43 7.49 -0.86
N LYS A 66 1.07 8.41 -1.73
CA LYS A 66 -0.08 9.31 -1.60
C LYS A 66 -1.04 9.06 -2.75
N ILE A 67 -2.34 8.94 -2.45
CA ILE A 67 -3.37 8.83 -3.49
C ILE A 67 -3.60 10.21 -4.09
N THR A 68 -3.27 10.38 -5.38
CA THR A 68 -3.37 11.66 -6.09
C THR A 68 -4.64 11.77 -6.93
N SER A 69 -5.07 10.67 -7.53
CA SER A 69 -6.28 10.71 -8.37
C SER A 69 -7.02 9.38 -8.39
N LYS A 70 -8.32 9.47 -8.69
CA LYS A 70 -9.20 8.33 -8.89
C LYS A 70 -9.33 8.06 -10.40
N CYS A 71 -9.24 6.81 -10.80
CA CYS A 71 -9.44 6.39 -12.18
C CYS A 71 -10.42 5.22 -12.28
N LYS A 72 -10.83 4.87 -13.50
CA LYS A 72 -11.74 3.75 -13.76
C LYS A 72 -11.06 2.44 -13.33
N GLY A 73 -11.57 1.83 -12.26
CA GLY A 73 -11.07 0.56 -11.73
C GLY A 73 -10.09 0.67 -10.55
N GLY A 74 -9.70 1.86 -10.11
CA GLY A 74 -8.80 2.03 -8.97
C GLY A 74 -8.36 3.46 -8.71
N VAL A 75 -7.18 3.60 -8.14
CA VAL A 75 -6.57 4.91 -7.84
C VAL A 75 -5.13 4.95 -8.31
N ILE A 76 -4.65 6.15 -8.58
CA ILE A 76 -3.25 6.43 -8.85
C ILE A 76 -2.59 6.87 -7.56
N VAL A 77 -1.51 6.22 -7.23
CA VAL A 77 -0.68 6.46 -6.05
C VAL A 77 0.66 7.01 -6.50
N GLU A 78 1.05 8.12 -5.94
CA GLU A 78 2.35 8.73 -6.14
C GLU A 78 3.29 8.34 -4.99
N HIS A 79 4.45 7.81 -5.32
CA HIS A 79 5.48 7.49 -4.33
C HIS A 79 6.07 8.77 -3.75
N MET A 80 6.15 8.89 -2.43
CA MET A 80 6.56 10.13 -1.77
C MET A 80 7.99 10.56 -2.09
N ASP A 81 8.92 9.61 -2.16
CA ASP A 81 10.35 9.92 -2.33
C ASP A 81 10.75 10.12 -3.79
N THR A 82 10.08 9.44 -4.71
CA THR A 82 10.52 9.36 -6.11
C THR A 82 9.56 10.03 -7.09
N GLY A 83 8.35 10.40 -6.63
CA GLY A 83 7.29 10.92 -7.49
C GLY A 83 6.81 9.93 -8.56
N SER A 84 7.16 8.66 -8.44
CA SER A 84 6.74 7.63 -9.40
C SER A 84 5.26 7.32 -9.24
N LEU A 85 4.53 7.27 -10.36
CA LEU A 85 3.11 6.97 -10.38
C LEU A 85 2.90 5.46 -10.42
N MET A 86 2.01 4.97 -9.56
CA MET A 86 1.67 3.56 -9.41
C MET A 86 0.15 3.38 -9.42
N PHE A 87 -0.31 2.23 -9.89
CA PHE A 87 -1.73 1.91 -9.92
C PHE A 87 -2.12 1.01 -8.76
N CYS A 88 -3.18 1.38 -8.04
CA CYS A 88 -3.79 0.54 -7.03
C CYS A 88 -5.21 0.16 -7.49
N PRO A 89 -5.49 -1.12 -7.80
CA PRO A 89 -6.83 -1.58 -8.14
C PRO A 89 -7.82 -1.32 -7.00
N GLY A 90 -9.08 -1.02 -7.32
CA GLY A 90 -10.12 -0.73 -6.33
C GLY A 90 -10.30 -1.83 -5.28
N SER A 91 -10.18 -3.10 -5.69
CA SER A 91 -10.22 -4.27 -4.80
C SER A 91 -9.03 -4.38 -3.83
N GLN A 92 -7.95 -3.66 -4.10
CA GLN A 92 -6.70 -3.69 -3.32
C GLN A 92 -6.52 -2.46 -2.40
N ILE A 93 -7.50 -1.55 -2.40
CA ILE A 93 -7.47 -0.36 -1.53
C ILE A 93 -7.81 -0.73 -0.09
N SER A 94 -8.82 -1.60 0.11
CA SER A 94 -9.31 -2.00 1.43
C SER A 94 -9.87 -3.42 1.43
N ASP A 95 -10.02 -4.01 2.64
CA ASP A 95 -10.65 -5.31 2.85
C ASP A 95 -12.17 -5.27 2.56
N LYS A 96 -12.82 -4.14 2.84
CA LYS A 96 -14.25 -3.93 2.60
C LYS A 96 -14.44 -3.02 1.39
N PRO A 97 -15.49 -3.23 0.59
CA PRO A 97 -15.79 -2.32 -0.52
C PRO A 97 -16.03 -0.90 0.02
N LEU A 98 -15.14 0.02 -0.35
CA LEU A 98 -15.27 1.42 0.01
C LEU A 98 -16.19 2.12 -1.00
N LYS A 99 -17.25 2.75 -0.50
CA LYS A 99 -18.15 3.60 -1.29
C LYS A 99 -17.47 4.95 -1.59
N ASP A 100 -16.67 5.43 -0.66
CA ASP A 100 -15.98 6.72 -0.77
C ASP A 100 -14.50 6.58 -0.39
N ILE A 101 -13.63 7.12 -1.23
CA ILE A 101 -12.17 7.09 -1.10
C ILE A 101 -11.64 8.50 -0.78
N SER A 102 -12.51 9.50 -0.75
CA SER A 102 -12.12 10.91 -0.61
C SER A 102 -11.31 11.19 0.65
N HIS A 103 -11.62 10.51 1.75
CA HIS A 103 -10.90 10.64 3.01
C HIS A 103 -9.47 10.07 2.98
N LEU A 104 -9.18 9.20 2.01
CA LEU A 104 -7.84 8.59 1.83
C LEU A 104 -6.98 9.37 0.83
N MET A 105 -7.56 10.35 0.13
CA MET A 105 -6.84 11.16 -0.83
C MET A 105 -5.91 12.13 -0.10
N ASN A 106 -4.75 12.33 -0.69
CA ASN A 106 -3.72 13.25 -0.19
C ASN A 106 -3.05 12.87 1.14
N GLU A 107 -3.43 11.77 1.75
CA GLU A 107 -2.76 11.27 2.95
C GLU A 107 -1.62 10.29 2.60
N PRO A 108 -0.47 10.38 3.28
CA PRO A 108 0.60 9.41 3.12
C PRO A 108 0.19 8.07 3.73
N GLN A 109 0.24 7.01 2.96
CA GLN A 109 -0.16 5.67 3.36
C GLN A 109 0.86 4.63 2.93
N LYS A 110 0.88 3.50 3.62
CA LYS A 110 1.74 2.36 3.28
C LYS A 110 1.05 1.47 2.26
N PHE A 111 1.80 1.09 1.24
CA PHE A 111 1.38 0.17 0.19
C PHE A 111 2.39 -0.95 0.02
N ALA A 112 1.91 -2.16 -0.27
CA ALA A 112 2.76 -3.27 -0.71
C ALA A 112 2.80 -3.30 -2.24
N LEU A 113 3.95 -3.59 -2.81
CA LEU A 113 4.12 -3.79 -4.25
C LEU A 113 3.63 -5.20 -4.62
N ILE A 114 2.66 -5.30 -5.55
CA ILE A 114 2.17 -6.59 -6.06
C ILE A 114 2.91 -6.98 -7.33
N LYS A 115 3.04 -6.02 -8.24
CA LYS A 115 3.63 -6.25 -9.56
C LYS A 115 4.39 -5.03 -10.01
N LEU A 116 5.54 -5.28 -10.61
CA LEU A 116 6.40 -4.25 -11.17
C LEU A 116 6.79 -4.62 -12.60
N ASP A 117 6.48 -3.75 -13.55
CA ASP A 117 6.82 -3.91 -14.96
C ASP A 117 7.84 -2.83 -15.36
N LYS A 118 9.11 -3.22 -15.38
CA LYS A 118 10.22 -2.32 -15.71
C LYS A 118 10.14 -1.81 -17.16
N ILE A 119 9.64 -2.64 -18.08
CA ILE A 119 9.62 -2.31 -19.51
C ILE A 119 8.59 -1.23 -19.80
N ARG A 120 7.42 -1.36 -19.19
CA ARG A 120 6.30 -0.42 -19.38
C ARG A 120 6.29 0.72 -18.36
N GLY A 121 7.16 0.69 -17.35
CA GLY A 121 7.18 1.68 -16.29
C GLY A 121 5.90 1.67 -15.43
N ASN A 122 5.25 0.51 -15.29
CA ASN A 122 4.02 0.36 -14.53
C ASN A 122 4.26 -0.44 -13.24
N ALA A 123 3.81 0.10 -12.11
CA ALA A 123 3.79 -0.61 -10.84
C ALA A 123 2.35 -0.75 -10.32
N CYS A 124 2.02 -1.93 -9.81
CA CYS A 124 0.76 -2.19 -9.13
C CYS A 124 1.01 -2.34 -7.64
N VAL A 125 0.20 -1.64 -6.83
CA VAL A 125 0.33 -1.60 -5.38
C VAL A 125 -0.96 -2.04 -4.70
N SER A 126 -0.85 -2.54 -3.46
CA SER A 126 -1.95 -2.94 -2.60
C SER A 126 -1.82 -2.34 -1.21
N ARG A 127 -2.87 -1.71 -0.75
CA ARG A 127 -3.02 -1.31 0.65
C ARG A 127 -3.62 -2.45 1.47
N ARG A 128 -4.49 -3.25 0.84
CA ARG A 128 -5.16 -4.38 1.48
C ARG A 128 -4.17 -5.38 2.08
N GLN A 129 -3.07 -5.69 1.39
CA GLN A 129 -2.05 -6.60 1.92
C GLN A 129 -1.46 -6.10 3.23
N ILE A 130 -1.13 -4.81 3.33
CA ILE A 130 -0.60 -4.20 4.56
C ILE A 130 -1.63 -4.28 5.69
N ILE A 131 -2.89 -3.93 5.41
CA ILE A 131 -3.97 -4.01 6.39
C ILE A 131 -4.17 -5.45 6.88
N SER A 132 -4.15 -6.42 5.96
CA SER A 132 -4.31 -7.83 6.30
C SER A 132 -3.14 -8.38 7.10
N SER A 133 -1.91 -7.96 6.79
CA SER A 133 -0.71 -8.35 7.56
C SER A 133 -0.75 -7.79 8.97
N ASN A 134 -1.03 -6.49 9.12
CA ASN A 134 -1.16 -5.87 10.44
C ASN A 134 -2.26 -6.52 11.27
N LYS A 135 -3.43 -6.80 10.68
CA LYS A 135 -4.52 -7.51 11.37
C LYS A 135 -4.12 -8.93 11.80
N LYS A 136 -3.32 -9.65 11.00
CA LYS A 136 -2.82 -10.97 11.36
C LYS A 136 -1.83 -10.90 12.53
N GLU A 137 -0.93 -9.93 12.52
CA GLU A 137 0.03 -9.71 13.60
C GLU A 137 -0.67 -9.30 14.90
N ASP A 138 -1.65 -8.40 14.81
CA ASP A 138 -2.44 -7.99 15.97
C ASP A 138 -3.25 -9.16 16.52
N LYS A 139 -3.89 -9.95 15.65
CA LYS A 139 -4.59 -11.18 16.07
C LYS A 139 -3.65 -12.20 16.71
N ALA A 140 -2.45 -12.40 16.17
CA ALA A 140 -1.47 -13.30 16.75
C ALA A 140 -1.07 -12.86 18.17
N LYS A 141 -0.79 -11.57 18.37
CA LYS A 141 -0.49 -11.00 19.69
C LYS A 141 -1.64 -11.13 20.68
N ILE A 142 -2.89 -11.04 20.20
CA ILE A 142 -4.07 -11.22 21.03
C ILE A 142 -4.23 -12.69 21.41
N ILE A 143 -4.03 -13.62 20.45
CA ILE A 143 -4.11 -15.06 20.68
C ILE A 143 -3.06 -15.51 21.70
N GLU A 144 -1.85 -14.95 21.67
CA GLU A 144 -0.79 -15.25 22.65
C GLU A 144 -1.17 -14.92 24.10
N LYS A 145 -2.12 -13.98 24.29
CA LYS A 145 -2.62 -13.63 25.65
C LYS A 145 -3.56 -14.69 26.22
N TYR A 146 -4.14 -15.53 25.37
CA TYR A 146 -5.07 -16.59 25.79
C TYR A 146 -4.39 -17.96 25.75
N LYS A 147 -4.54 -18.73 26.82
CA LYS A 147 -4.01 -20.09 26.92
C LYS A 147 -5.16 -21.10 26.87
N VAL A 148 -4.86 -22.29 26.42
CA VAL A 148 -5.80 -23.42 26.47
C VAL A 148 -6.19 -23.67 27.92
N GLY A 149 -7.50 -23.61 28.21
CA GLY A 149 -8.06 -23.75 29.56
C GLY A 149 -8.52 -22.42 30.19
N ASP A 150 -8.23 -21.28 29.55
CA ASP A 150 -8.72 -19.99 30.06
C ASP A 150 -10.24 -19.83 29.84
N VAL A 151 -10.93 -19.29 30.85
CA VAL A 151 -12.36 -19.00 30.79
C VAL A 151 -12.61 -17.55 30.38
N ILE A 152 -13.22 -17.35 29.23
CA ILE A 152 -13.57 -16.03 28.70
C ILE A 152 -15.00 -15.68 29.16
N LYS A 153 -15.10 -14.66 30.03
CA LYS A 153 -16.39 -14.27 30.63
C LYS A 153 -17.22 -13.28 29.81
N ASN A 154 -16.60 -12.53 28.89
CA ASN A 154 -17.21 -11.42 28.15
C ASN A 154 -17.25 -11.69 26.65
N ALA A 155 -17.74 -12.85 26.23
CA ALA A 155 -17.95 -13.15 24.82
C ALA A 155 -19.40 -12.77 24.42
N ILE A 156 -19.54 -12.00 23.35
CA ILE A 156 -20.83 -11.56 22.81
C ILE A 156 -21.12 -12.35 21.55
N VAL A 157 -22.31 -12.89 21.40
CA VAL A 157 -22.75 -13.59 20.19
C VAL A 157 -22.87 -12.59 19.05
N LYS A 158 -22.11 -12.78 17.99
CA LYS A 158 -22.10 -11.93 16.78
C LYS A 158 -23.01 -12.49 15.69
N GLY A 159 -23.13 -13.79 15.63
CA GLY A 159 -23.97 -14.48 14.66
C GLY A 159 -23.83 -15.98 14.76
N TYR A 160 -24.70 -16.67 14.07
CA TYR A 160 -24.71 -18.13 14.01
C TYR A 160 -24.74 -18.63 12.57
N SER A 161 -24.25 -19.83 12.37
CA SER A 161 -24.25 -20.56 11.10
C SER A 161 -24.68 -22.02 11.35
N SER A 162 -24.88 -22.75 10.26
CA SER A 162 -25.28 -24.18 10.32
C SER A 162 -24.28 -25.09 11.06
N PHE A 163 -23.08 -24.65 11.33
CA PHE A 163 -21.99 -25.42 11.94
C PHE A 163 -21.51 -24.88 13.30
N GLY A 164 -21.96 -23.70 13.73
CA GLY A 164 -21.59 -23.13 15.02
C GLY A 164 -21.95 -21.67 15.21
N CYS A 165 -21.60 -21.13 16.36
CA CYS A 165 -21.80 -19.74 16.74
C CYS A 165 -20.49 -18.96 16.67
N PHE A 166 -20.59 -17.73 16.17
CA PHE A 166 -19.50 -16.75 16.20
C PHE A 166 -19.65 -15.84 17.41
N PHE A 167 -18.61 -15.78 18.21
CA PHE A 167 -18.53 -14.93 19.37
C PHE A 167 -17.49 -13.84 19.13
N ASP A 168 -17.80 -12.64 19.57
CA ASP A 168 -16.87 -11.53 19.64
C ASP A 168 -16.30 -11.45 21.06
N VAL A 169 -14.98 -11.56 21.15
CA VAL A 169 -14.25 -11.46 22.41
C VAL A 169 -13.58 -10.09 22.47
N ASN A 170 -14.08 -9.25 23.39
CA ASN A 170 -13.56 -7.90 23.64
C ASN A 170 -13.50 -6.98 22.42
N SER A 171 -14.34 -7.20 21.40
CA SER A 171 -14.33 -6.47 20.11
C SER A 171 -13.02 -6.59 19.31
N GLU A 172 -12.16 -7.52 19.69
CA GLU A 172 -10.83 -7.70 19.07
C GLU A 172 -10.69 -9.03 18.33
N LEU A 173 -11.39 -10.07 18.77
CA LEU A 173 -11.24 -11.44 18.24
C LEU A 173 -12.58 -12.10 17.98
N ASP A 174 -12.81 -12.53 16.74
CA ASP A 174 -13.94 -13.40 16.37
C ASP A 174 -13.56 -14.87 16.60
N VAL A 175 -14.27 -15.55 17.48
CA VAL A 175 -14.08 -16.96 17.85
C VAL A 175 -15.27 -17.78 17.38
N LEU A 176 -15.01 -18.95 16.80
CA LEU A 176 -16.04 -19.91 16.41
C LEU A 176 -16.14 -21.01 17.48
N VAL A 177 -17.35 -21.23 17.99
CA VAL A 177 -17.67 -22.39 18.80
C VAL A 177 -18.51 -23.35 17.95
N HIS A 178 -18.01 -24.56 17.76
CA HIS A 178 -18.68 -25.58 16.96
C HIS A 178 -19.96 -26.07 17.68
N LEU A 179 -20.99 -26.48 16.92
CA LEU A 179 -22.25 -26.97 17.46
C LEU A 179 -22.11 -28.05 18.54
N GLN A 180 -21.10 -28.91 18.38
CA GLN A 180 -20.83 -30.01 19.34
C GLN A 180 -20.30 -29.51 20.69
N GLU A 181 -19.74 -28.31 20.74
CA GLU A 181 -19.13 -27.70 21.93
C GLU A 181 -20.06 -26.69 22.63
N ILE A 182 -21.23 -26.41 22.05
CA ILE A 182 -22.20 -25.46 22.63
C ILE A 182 -22.93 -26.05 23.83
N SER A 183 -23.27 -27.35 23.76
CA SER A 183 -24.03 -28.04 24.81
C SER A 183 -23.66 -29.52 24.92
N TYR A 184 -23.86 -30.09 26.11
CA TYR A 184 -23.74 -31.54 26.34
C TYR A 184 -24.84 -32.35 25.65
N SER A 185 -25.99 -31.75 25.32
CA SER A 185 -27.05 -32.36 24.53
C SER A 185 -26.88 -32.06 23.06
N ARG A 186 -27.34 -32.98 22.19
CA ARG A 186 -27.27 -32.78 20.73
C ARG A 186 -28.15 -31.61 20.30
N VAL A 187 -27.53 -30.54 19.89
CA VAL A 187 -28.19 -29.34 19.33
C VAL A 187 -28.20 -29.43 17.81
N ASN A 188 -29.36 -29.36 17.18
CA ASN A 188 -29.49 -29.39 15.73
C ASN A 188 -29.38 -27.97 15.10
N HIS A 189 -29.65 -26.92 15.88
CA HIS A 189 -29.56 -25.53 15.46
C HIS A 189 -29.04 -24.65 16.59
N PRO A 190 -28.19 -23.68 16.33
CA PRO A 190 -27.55 -22.85 17.37
C PRO A 190 -28.43 -21.68 17.89
N GLU A 191 -29.70 -21.59 17.46
CA GLU A 191 -30.68 -20.63 18.01
C GLU A 191 -31.20 -21.01 19.37
#